data_7c03bf128a861e76610c50be530bf153
#
_entry.id   7c03bf128a861e76610c50be530bf153
#
_cell.length_a   1.000
_cell.length_b   1.000
_cell.length_c   1.000
_cell.angle_alpha   90.00
_cell.angle_beta   90.00
_cell.angle_gamma   90.00
#
_symmetry.space_group_name_H-M   'P 1'
#
loop_
_entity.id
_entity.type
_entity.pdbx_description
1 polymer ?
#
loop_
_entity_poly.entity_id
_entity_poly.type
_entity_poly.pdbx_seq_one_letter_code
_entity_poly.pdbx_strand_id
1 'polypeptide(L)'
;SLVGEVTSTLATAWTKFALGDVDGALNQLDGLKQADWAQYYLRYHKALISDMAGRHQEAGRIYERAFRGEQRLVRLTLAYAQHAAARGDRRLAKSIIAEHSRRVTGNVHPYITALSDDLDAGKDVTPLITTPVQGLSEVFFGLGEALSSEGGVGLGTVYLQLALHLEPSSPFALAALASVYETTKRYESALQIYDRVPAGTPIQASIDVRKGLLLNQLDRLDEARTLLERMADQTDTDIRALEALGNIMRARKRYDEAIGYYDRVIERVSKPSKQHWALFFARGTSYERVKNWPKAENDLQRALKLSPEQPSVLNYLGYSWVDQNKNLKQGMEHIRKAVRLRPDDGHIVDSLGWAHYRLGNFKEAV
;
A
#
# COMPACT_ATOMS: atom_id res chain seq x y z
N SER A 1 -7.35 -12.26 -27.83
CA SER A 1 -6.26 -11.64 -27.07
C SER A 1 -5.70 -12.64 -26.07
N LEU A 2 -4.44 -12.55 -25.74
CA LEU A 2 -3.78 -13.44 -24.78
C LEU A 2 -4.51 -13.49 -23.42
N VAL A 3 -4.97 -12.34 -22.92
CA VAL A 3 -5.78 -12.26 -21.70
C VAL A 3 -7.04 -13.10 -21.79
N GLY A 4 -7.76 -13.05 -22.93
CA GLY A 4 -8.96 -13.87 -23.14
C GLY A 4 -8.66 -15.36 -23.18
N GLU A 5 -7.52 -15.77 -23.74
CA GLU A 5 -7.10 -17.19 -23.76
C GLU A 5 -6.75 -17.68 -22.36
N VAL A 6 -5.99 -16.89 -21.57
CA VAL A 6 -5.67 -17.21 -20.17
C VAL A 6 -6.92 -17.30 -19.34
N THR A 7 -7.85 -16.33 -19.47
CA THR A 7 -9.13 -16.33 -18.77
C THR A 7 -9.95 -17.58 -19.11
N SER A 8 -10.09 -17.89 -20.39
CA SER A 8 -10.84 -19.07 -20.84
C SER A 8 -10.22 -20.36 -20.32
N THR A 9 -8.91 -20.49 -20.36
CA THR A 9 -8.18 -21.66 -19.86
C THR A 9 -8.39 -21.86 -18.37
N LEU A 10 -8.22 -20.81 -17.57
CA LEU A 10 -8.40 -20.85 -16.13
C LEU A 10 -9.86 -21.14 -15.75
N ALA A 11 -10.82 -20.43 -16.38
CA ALA A 11 -12.24 -20.66 -16.12
C ALA A 11 -12.67 -22.09 -16.49
N THR A 12 -12.20 -22.62 -17.63
CA THR A 12 -12.46 -24.01 -18.04
C THR A 12 -11.88 -24.99 -17.04
N ALA A 13 -10.67 -24.77 -16.53
CA ALA A 13 -10.05 -25.65 -15.53
C ALA A 13 -10.88 -25.68 -14.24
N TRP A 14 -11.30 -24.52 -13.71
CA TRP A 14 -12.15 -24.47 -12.53
C TRP A 14 -13.52 -25.08 -12.74
N THR A 15 -14.11 -24.94 -13.93
CA THR A 15 -15.38 -25.57 -14.30
C THR A 15 -15.25 -27.09 -14.33
N LYS A 16 -14.21 -27.63 -14.98
CA LYS A 16 -13.93 -29.09 -14.99
C LYS A 16 -13.73 -29.62 -13.58
N PHE A 17 -12.96 -28.89 -12.75
CA PHE A 17 -12.76 -29.26 -11.35
C PHE A 17 -14.08 -29.30 -10.57
N ALA A 18 -14.95 -28.31 -10.76
CA ALA A 18 -16.27 -28.25 -10.12
C ALA A 18 -17.19 -29.43 -10.54
N LEU A 19 -17.00 -29.95 -11.76
CA LEU A 19 -17.72 -31.12 -12.30
C LEU A 19 -17.08 -32.47 -11.89
N GLY A 20 -15.98 -32.44 -11.10
CA GLY A 20 -15.30 -33.66 -10.63
C GLY A 20 -14.18 -34.15 -11.58
N ASP A 21 -13.97 -33.51 -12.72
CA ASP A 21 -12.91 -33.85 -13.67
C ASP A 21 -11.58 -33.21 -13.25
N VAL A 22 -10.93 -33.74 -12.21
CA VAL A 22 -9.69 -33.24 -11.64
C VAL A 22 -8.54 -33.30 -12.65
N ASP A 23 -8.36 -34.45 -13.33
CA ASP A 23 -7.28 -34.63 -14.30
C ASP A 23 -7.46 -33.73 -15.52
N GLY A 24 -8.69 -33.62 -16.03
CA GLY A 24 -9.02 -32.72 -17.11
C GLY A 24 -8.80 -31.23 -16.74
N ALA A 25 -9.05 -30.86 -15.50
CA ALA A 25 -8.78 -29.52 -14.99
C ALA A 25 -7.28 -29.22 -14.96
N LEU A 26 -6.46 -30.12 -14.41
CA LEU A 26 -5.01 -29.94 -14.32
C LEU A 26 -4.34 -29.95 -15.70
N ASN A 27 -4.75 -30.88 -16.59
CA ASN A 27 -4.26 -30.97 -17.97
C ASN A 27 -4.59 -29.71 -18.78
N GLN A 28 -5.73 -29.07 -18.52
CA GLN A 28 -6.12 -27.79 -19.16
C GLN A 28 -5.08 -26.69 -18.90
N LEU A 29 -4.47 -26.68 -17.72
CA LEU A 29 -3.49 -25.67 -17.31
C LEU A 29 -2.07 -25.91 -17.87
N ASP A 30 -1.77 -27.12 -18.35
CA ASP A 30 -0.49 -27.46 -18.98
C ASP A 30 -0.44 -27.09 -20.48
N GLY A 31 -1.58 -26.82 -21.10
CA GLY A 31 -1.71 -26.63 -22.54
C GLY A 31 -1.20 -25.29 -23.11
N LEU A 32 -1.09 -24.26 -22.28
CA LEU A 32 -0.67 -22.93 -22.73
C LEU A 32 0.84 -22.73 -22.56
N LYS A 33 1.60 -22.74 -23.65
CA LYS A 33 3.01 -22.36 -23.71
C LYS A 33 3.14 -20.88 -24.10
N GLN A 34 2.80 -19.97 -23.18
CA GLN A 34 2.78 -18.54 -23.50
C GLN A 34 3.58 -17.70 -22.52
N ALA A 35 3.56 -16.37 -22.72
CA ALA A 35 4.34 -15.36 -22.02
C ALA A 35 4.50 -15.58 -20.50
N ASP A 36 5.60 -15.17 -19.93
CA ASP A 36 5.98 -15.42 -18.53
C ASP A 36 4.92 -15.02 -17.50
N TRP A 37 4.21 -13.91 -17.75
CA TRP A 37 3.14 -13.47 -16.85
C TRP A 37 1.96 -14.46 -16.80
N ALA A 38 1.58 -15.06 -17.95
CA ALA A 38 0.51 -16.05 -18.00
C ALA A 38 0.88 -17.32 -17.25
N GLN A 39 2.15 -17.73 -17.31
CA GLN A 39 2.67 -18.90 -16.60
C GLN A 39 2.52 -18.80 -15.09
N TYR A 40 2.63 -17.58 -14.53
CA TYR A 40 2.33 -17.36 -13.12
C TYR A 40 0.91 -17.76 -12.76
N TYR A 41 -0.09 -17.23 -13.47
CA TYR A 41 -1.50 -17.54 -13.20
C TYR A 41 -1.81 -19.02 -13.36
N LEU A 42 -1.32 -19.65 -14.43
CA LEU A 42 -1.54 -21.08 -14.66
C LEU A 42 -0.96 -21.93 -13.53
N ARG A 43 0.27 -21.68 -13.10
CA ARG A 43 0.90 -22.39 -11.98
C ARG A 43 0.20 -22.14 -10.66
N TYR A 44 -0.18 -20.90 -10.39
CA TYR A 44 -0.88 -20.53 -9.16
C TYR A 44 -2.21 -21.25 -9.04
N HIS A 45 -3.04 -21.22 -10.08
CA HIS A 45 -4.33 -21.93 -10.09
C HIS A 45 -4.16 -23.45 -10.15
N LYS A 46 -3.12 -23.96 -10.78
CA LYS A 46 -2.80 -25.40 -10.73
C LYS A 46 -2.50 -25.85 -9.30
N ALA A 47 -1.74 -25.05 -8.53
CA ALA A 47 -1.48 -25.34 -7.12
C ALA A 47 -2.78 -25.33 -6.29
N LEU A 48 -3.65 -24.32 -6.48
CA LEU A 48 -4.94 -24.21 -5.79
C LEU A 48 -5.85 -25.43 -6.09
N ILE A 49 -5.99 -25.81 -7.36
CA ILE A 49 -6.80 -26.99 -7.77
C ILE A 49 -6.19 -28.28 -7.22
N SER A 50 -4.87 -28.46 -7.29
CA SER A 50 -4.21 -29.65 -6.74
C SER A 50 -4.41 -29.75 -5.22
N ASP A 51 -4.36 -28.64 -4.50
CA ASP A 51 -4.57 -28.62 -3.04
C ASP A 51 -6.01 -29.01 -2.69
N MET A 52 -7.00 -28.40 -3.36
CA MET A 52 -8.42 -28.74 -3.18
C MET A 52 -8.75 -30.17 -3.59
N ALA A 53 -8.06 -30.72 -4.59
CA ALA A 53 -8.21 -32.12 -5.02
C ALA A 53 -7.57 -33.13 -4.06
N GLY A 54 -6.96 -32.68 -2.95
CA GLY A 54 -6.25 -33.56 -2.02
C GLY A 54 -4.84 -33.97 -2.48
N ARG A 55 -4.35 -33.47 -3.63
CA ARG A 55 -3.00 -33.73 -4.16
C ARG A 55 -1.97 -32.81 -3.48
N HIS A 56 -1.90 -32.86 -2.14
CA HIS A 56 -1.17 -31.90 -1.33
C HIS A 56 0.33 -31.85 -1.60
N GLN A 57 0.96 -33.00 -1.86
CA GLN A 57 2.39 -33.03 -2.20
C GLN A 57 2.69 -32.36 -3.55
N GLU A 58 1.81 -32.57 -4.53
CA GLU A 58 1.92 -31.92 -5.84
C GLU A 58 1.70 -30.40 -5.68
N ALA A 59 0.65 -29.99 -4.98
CA ALA A 59 0.35 -28.59 -4.69
C ALA A 59 1.55 -27.89 -4.03
N GLY A 60 2.13 -28.48 -2.99
CA GLY A 60 3.30 -27.93 -2.30
C GLY A 60 4.50 -27.69 -3.21
N ARG A 61 4.81 -28.64 -4.13
CA ARG A 61 5.88 -28.46 -5.11
C ARG A 61 5.61 -27.34 -6.11
N ILE A 62 4.36 -27.19 -6.52
CA ILE A 62 3.95 -26.14 -7.46
C ILE A 62 4.00 -24.79 -6.77
N TYR A 63 3.47 -24.66 -5.54
CA TYR A 63 3.57 -23.45 -4.73
C TYR A 63 5.02 -23.02 -4.52
N GLU A 64 5.89 -23.94 -4.10
CA GLU A 64 7.31 -23.66 -3.90
C GLU A 64 7.98 -23.10 -5.16
N ARG A 65 7.71 -23.72 -6.32
CA ARG A 65 8.27 -23.26 -7.61
C ARG A 65 7.74 -21.89 -7.99
N ALA A 66 6.44 -21.64 -7.83
CA ALA A 66 5.84 -20.33 -8.11
C ALA A 66 6.39 -19.26 -7.16
N PHE A 67 6.49 -19.56 -5.88
CA PHE A 67 6.97 -18.64 -4.86
C PHE A 67 8.45 -18.25 -5.04
N ARG A 68 9.31 -19.14 -5.53
CA ARG A 68 10.72 -18.81 -5.83
C ARG A 68 10.87 -17.68 -6.84
N GLY A 69 9.93 -17.57 -7.80
CA GLY A 69 9.91 -16.50 -8.82
C GLY A 69 9.23 -15.21 -8.32
N GLU A 70 8.17 -15.35 -7.51
CA GLU A 70 7.21 -14.27 -7.23
C GLU A 70 6.98 -14.06 -5.72
N GLN A 71 8.06 -13.94 -4.96
CA GLN A 71 8.04 -13.85 -3.49
C GLN A 71 7.34 -12.60 -2.92
N ARG A 72 7.01 -11.61 -3.76
CA ARG A 72 6.34 -10.37 -3.35
C ARG A 72 4.82 -10.41 -3.45
N LEU A 73 4.28 -11.41 -4.13
CA LEU A 73 2.83 -11.49 -4.36
C LEU A 73 2.09 -11.96 -3.11
N VAL A 74 1.23 -11.09 -2.59
CA VAL A 74 0.48 -11.32 -1.34
C VAL A 74 -0.39 -12.58 -1.43
N ARG A 75 -1.15 -12.73 -2.53
CA ARG A 75 -2.07 -13.87 -2.69
C ARG A 75 -1.34 -15.21 -2.77
N LEU A 76 -0.22 -15.27 -3.50
CA LEU A 76 0.60 -16.47 -3.57
C LEU A 76 1.21 -16.82 -2.20
N THR A 77 1.70 -15.79 -1.50
CA THR A 77 2.27 -15.96 -0.16
C THR A 77 1.23 -16.50 0.82
N LEU A 78 0.03 -15.93 0.83
CA LEU A 78 -1.09 -16.40 1.67
C LEU A 78 -1.46 -17.85 1.32
N ALA A 79 -1.68 -18.15 0.03
CA ALA A 79 -2.05 -19.48 -0.39
C ALA A 79 -1.02 -20.54 0.01
N TYR A 80 0.26 -20.27 -0.22
CA TYR A 80 1.33 -21.22 0.12
C TYR A 80 1.53 -21.37 1.63
N ALA A 81 1.54 -20.27 2.38
CA ALA A 81 1.67 -20.32 3.84
C ALA A 81 0.47 -21.03 4.50
N GLN A 82 -0.76 -20.75 4.04
CA GLN A 82 -1.97 -21.42 4.53
C GLN A 82 -2.01 -22.90 4.14
N HIS A 83 -1.59 -23.26 2.92
CA HIS A 83 -1.40 -24.66 2.51
C HIS A 83 -0.46 -25.38 3.50
N ALA A 84 0.71 -24.84 3.78
CA ALA A 84 1.69 -25.43 4.69
C ALA A 84 1.12 -25.56 6.11
N ALA A 85 0.50 -24.50 6.64
CA ALA A 85 -0.08 -24.47 7.97
C ALA A 85 -1.23 -25.47 8.14
N ALA A 86 -2.14 -25.56 7.17
CA ALA A 86 -3.27 -26.50 7.16
C ALA A 86 -2.80 -27.97 7.13
N ARG A 87 -1.55 -28.23 6.72
CA ARG A 87 -0.91 -29.57 6.74
C ARG A 87 -0.05 -29.81 7.98
N GLY A 88 -0.09 -28.91 8.95
CA GLY A 88 0.66 -29.01 10.19
C GLY A 88 2.09 -28.47 10.11
N ASP A 89 2.57 -28.07 8.92
CA ASP A 89 3.92 -27.52 8.77
C ASP A 89 3.94 -25.99 9.02
N ARG A 90 3.69 -25.63 10.29
CA ARG A 90 3.75 -24.23 10.74
C ARG A 90 5.14 -23.61 10.58
N ARG A 91 6.20 -24.43 10.64
CA ARG A 91 7.57 -23.94 10.45
C ARG A 91 7.78 -23.45 9.02
N LEU A 92 7.33 -24.21 8.04
CA LEU A 92 7.37 -23.81 6.64
C LEU A 92 6.51 -22.56 6.40
N ALA A 93 5.29 -22.51 6.93
CA ALA A 93 4.40 -21.35 6.81
C ALA A 93 5.08 -20.06 7.32
N LYS A 94 5.68 -20.09 8.52
CA LYS A 94 6.43 -18.95 9.06
C LYS A 94 7.65 -18.57 8.21
N SER A 95 8.35 -19.55 7.63
CA SER A 95 9.50 -19.26 6.76
C SER A 95 9.08 -18.56 5.45
N ILE A 96 7.93 -18.94 4.87
CA ILE A 96 7.35 -18.30 3.67
C ILE A 96 6.99 -16.84 3.98
N ILE A 97 6.32 -16.58 5.10
CA ILE A 97 5.97 -15.22 5.54
C ILE A 97 7.23 -14.38 5.78
N ALA A 98 8.24 -14.92 6.45
CA ALA A 98 9.49 -14.23 6.71
C ALA A 98 10.25 -13.90 5.41
N GLU A 99 10.24 -14.78 4.42
CA GLU A 99 10.86 -14.54 3.11
C GLU A 99 10.12 -13.43 2.35
N HIS A 100 8.78 -13.46 2.31
CA HIS A 100 7.97 -12.40 1.75
C HIS A 100 8.30 -11.05 2.41
N SER A 101 8.30 -10.99 3.74
CA SER A 101 8.53 -9.76 4.50
C SER A 101 9.93 -9.16 4.24
N ARG A 102 10.94 -9.99 4.00
CA ARG A 102 12.30 -9.53 3.62
C ARG A 102 12.35 -8.92 2.21
N ARG A 103 11.47 -9.33 1.31
CA ARG A 103 11.45 -8.90 -0.10
C ARG A 103 10.57 -7.70 -0.37
N VAL A 104 9.64 -7.41 0.53
CA VAL A 104 8.74 -6.25 0.41
C VAL A 104 9.44 -5.01 0.95
N THR A 105 9.42 -3.94 0.14
CA THR A 105 9.88 -2.61 0.58
C THR A 105 8.69 -1.83 1.15
N GLY A 106 8.73 -1.52 2.44
CA GLY A 106 7.63 -0.84 3.14
C GLY A 106 6.91 -1.74 4.13
N ASN A 107 5.63 -1.45 4.37
CA ASN A 107 4.83 -2.19 5.33
C ASN A 107 4.37 -3.53 4.74
N VAL A 108 4.49 -4.59 5.52
CA VAL A 108 3.94 -5.91 5.19
C VAL A 108 2.41 -5.80 5.10
N HIS A 109 1.82 -6.50 4.15
CA HIS A 109 0.36 -6.45 3.94
C HIS A 109 -0.38 -6.99 5.17
N PRO A 110 -1.47 -6.32 5.65
CA PRO A 110 -2.15 -6.68 6.91
C PRO A 110 -2.61 -8.13 7.00
N TYR A 111 -3.03 -8.76 5.90
CA TYR A 111 -3.37 -10.19 5.88
C TYR A 111 -2.17 -11.11 6.13
N ILE A 112 -0.98 -10.72 5.70
CA ILE A 112 0.26 -11.48 5.98
C ILE A 112 0.61 -11.36 7.47
N THR A 113 0.49 -10.16 8.04
CA THR A 113 0.70 -9.92 9.47
C THR A 113 -0.31 -10.72 10.30
N ALA A 114 -1.60 -10.64 9.95
CA ALA A 114 -2.65 -11.39 10.66
C ALA A 114 -2.42 -12.91 10.60
N LEU A 115 -2.01 -13.44 9.45
CA LEU A 115 -1.67 -14.88 9.35
C LEU A 115 -0.46 -15.23 10.22
N SER A 116 0.56 -14.35 10.29
CA SER A 116 1.70 -14.56 11.20
C SER A 116 1.26 -14.60 12.64
N ASP A 117 0.41 -13.68 13.07
CA ASP A 117 -0.11 -13.60 14.44
C ASP A 117 -0.96 -14.84 14.78
N ASP A 118 -1.80 -15.32 13.86
CA ASP A 118 -2.59 -16.53 14.02
C ASP A 118 -1.71 -17.79 14.17
N LEU A 119 -0.63 -17.88 13.38
CA LEU A 119 0.36 -18.96 13.50
C LEU A 119 1.12 -18.90 14.83
N ASP A 120 1.44 -17.71 15.33
CA ASP A 120 2.12 -17.53 16.61
C ASP A 120 1.19 -17.84 17.80
N ALA A 121 -0.09 -17.49 17.66
CA ALA A 121 -1.13 -17.84 18.63
C ALA A 121 -1.57 -19.32 18.60
N GLY A 122 -1.02 -20.11 17.68
CA GLY A 122 -1.35 -21.53 17.58
C GLY A 122 -2.73 -21.83 16.99
N LYS A 123 -3.39 -20.85 16.35
CA LYS A 123 -4.72 -21.03 15.75
C LYS A 123 -4.70 -21.99 14.54
N ASP A 124 -5.82 -22.62 14.29
CA ASP A 124 -6.02 -23.43 13.08
C ASP A 124 -6.13 -22.50 11.87
N VAL A 125 -5.47 -22.91 10.79
CA VAL A 125 -5.43 -22.18 9.53
C VAL A 125 -6.06 -23.01 8.44
N THR A 126 -7.02 -22.43 7.72
CA THR A 126 -7.66 -23.05 6.56
C THR A 126 -6.96 -22.64 5.26
N PRO A 127 -7.02 -23.47 4.20
CA PRO A 127 -6.56 -23.07 2.86
C PRO A 127 -7.27 -21.80 2.36
N LEU A 128 -6.60 -21.05 1.50
CA LEU A 128 -7.10 -19.79 0.97
C LEU A 128 -8.38 -19.94 0.16
N ILE A 129 -8.50 -21.03 -0.60
CA ILE A 129 -9.62 -21.38 -1.45
C ILE A 129 -10.18 -22.71 -0.96
N THR A 130 -11.49 -22.77 -0.72
CA THR A 130 -12.19 -23.93 -0.20
C THR A 130 -13.36 -24.39 -1.08
N THR A 131 -13.70 -23.60 -2.11
CA THR A 131 -14.74 -23.95 -3.09
C THR A 131 -14.31 -23.62 -4.51
N PRO A 132 -14.80 -24.34 -5.54
CA PRO A 132 -14.50 -24.01 -6.93
C PRO A 132 -14.96 -22.61 -7.35
N VAL A 133 -16.04 -22.11 -6.75
CA VAL A 133 -16.54 -20.74 -7.00
C VAL A 133 -15.55 -19.70 -6.51
N GLN A 134 -14.95 -19.88 -5.33
CA GLN A 134 -13.87 -19.03 -4.84
C GLN A 134 -12.66 -19.07 -5.78
N GLY A 135 -12.31 -20.25 -6.29
CA GLY A 135 -11.22 -20.39 -7.26
C GLY A 135 -11.49 -19.64 -8.57
N LEU A 136 -12.72 -19.67 -9.06
CA LEU A 136 -13.10 -18.88 -10.23
C LEU A 136 -13.14 -17.37 -9.94
N SER A 137 -13.59 -16.98 -8.75
CA SER A 137 -13.51 -15.59 -8.27
C SER A 137 -12.06 -15.10 -8.25
N GLU A 138 -11.13 -15.93 -7.75
CA GLU A 138 -9.69 -15.64 -7.71
C GLU A 138 -9.09 -15.43 -9.11
N VAL A 139 -9.56 -16.15 -10.14
CA VAL A 139 -9.16 -15.90 -11.55
C VAL A 139 -9.52 -14.48 -11.95
N PHE A 140 -10.78 -14.09 -11.77
CA PHE A 140 -11.24 -12.77 -12.16
C PHE A 140 -10.63 -11.65 -11.31
N PHE A 141 -10.42 -11.89 -10.01
CA PHE A 141 -9.73 -10.95 -9.13
C PHE A 141 -8.29 -10.70 -9.60
N GLY A 142 -7.48 -11.76 -9.75
CA GLY A 142 -6.06 -11.61 -10.08
C GLY A 142 -5.83 -10.96 -11.45
N LEU A 143 -6.59 -11.37 -12.46
CA LEU A 143 -6.51 -10.76 -13.80
C LEU A 143 -7.08 -9.34 -13.80
N GLY A 144 -8.14 -9.06 -13.04
CA GLY A 144 -8.73 -7.73 -12.93
C GLY A 144 -7.81 -6.72 -12.27
N GLU A 145 -7.10 -7.13 -11.21
CA GLU A 145 -6.10 -6.30 -10.53
C GLU A 145 -4.93 -5.98 -11.47
N ALA A 146 -4.36 -6.99 -12.14
CA ALA A 146 -3.26 -6.81 -13.09
C ALA A 146 -3.63 -5.87 -14.24
N LEU A 147 -4.78 -6.10 -14.89
CA LEU A 147 -5.27 -5.26 -15.97
C LEU A 147 -5.46 -3.80 -15.53
N SER A 148 -6.02 -3.59 -14.33
CA SER A 148 -6.25 -2.24 -13.81
C SER A 148 -4.93 -1.50 -13.54
N SER A 149 -3.90 -2.20 -13.08
CA SER A 149 -2.58 -1.62 -12.80
C SER A 149 -1.78 -1.30 -14.06
N GLU A 150 -2.01 -2.03 -15.16
CA GLU A 150 -1.35 -1.85 -16.46
C GLU A 150 -2.07 -0.87 -17.42
N GLY A 151 -3.10 -0.17 -16.92
CA GLY A 151 -3.85 0.83 -17.69
C GLY A 151 -5.09 0.28 -18.40
N GLY A 152 -5.37 -1.01 -18.29
CA GLY A 152 -6.60 -1.65 -18.80
C GLY A 152 -7.81 -1.48 -17.88
N VAL A 153 -8.01 -0.27 -17.34
CA VAL A 153 -8.98 0.05 -16.29
C VAL A 153 -10.40 -0.45 -16.61
N GLY A 154 -10.86 -0.29 -17.84
CA GLY A 154 -12.22 -0.71 -18.24
C GLY A 154 -12.42 -2.21 -18.10
N LEU A 155 -11.53 -3.01 -18.70
CA LEU A 155 -11.60 -4.48 -18.64
C LEU A 155 -11.29 -4.99 -17.23
N GLY A 156 -10.33 -4.39 -16.55
CA GLY A 156 -10.02 -4.71 -15.15
C GLY A 156 -11.22 -4.51 -14.22
N THR A 157 -11.98 -3.40 -14.41
CA THR A 157 -13.23 -3.16 -13.68
C THR A 157 -14.25 -4.26 -13.90
N VAL A 158 -14.45 -4.68 -15.16
CA VAL A 158 -15.38 -5.77 -15.48
C VAL A 158 -14.97 -7.08 -14.78
N TYR A 159 -13.70 -7.41 -14.78
CA TYR A 159 -13.19 -8.62 -14.14
C TYR A 159 -13.34 -8.56 -12.61
N LEU A 160 -13.05 -7.43 -11.98
CA LEU A 160 -13.29 -7.25 -10.54
C LEU A 160 -14.77 -7.36 -10.18
N GLN A 161 -15.67 -6.87 -11.05
CA GLN A 161 -17.12 -7.04 -10.88
C GLN A 161 -17.55 -8.50 -11.02
N LEU A 162 -16.96 -9.26 -11.96
CA LEU A 162 -17.21 -10.70 -12.09
C LEU A 162 -16.71 -11.47 -10.85
N ALA A 163 -15.54 -11.12 -10.32
CA ALA A 163 -15.05 -11.68 -9.06
C ALA A 163 -16.06 -11.45 -7.93
N LEU A 164 -16.56 -10.22 -7.80
CA LEU A 164 -17.55 -9.85 -6.78
C LEU A 164 -18.96 -10.42 -7.05
N HIS A 165 -19.29 -10.76 -8.29
CA HIS A 165 -20.51 -11.50 -8.58
C HIS A 165 -20.46 -12.95 -8.03
N LEU A 166 -19.29 -13.57 -8.11
CA LEU A 166 -19.05 -14.93 -7.60
C LEU A 166 -18.84 -14.94 -6.07
N GLU A 167 -18.17 -13.92 -5.54
CA GLU A 167 -17.86 -13.78 -4.11
C GLU A 167 -18.10 -12.32 -3.65
N PRO A 168 -19.37 -11.97 -3.34
CA PRO A 168 -19.78 -10.58 -3.08
C PRO A 168 -19.10 -9.89 -1.90
N SER A 169 -18.57 -10.69 -0.95
CA SER A 169 -17.90 -10.21 0.27
C SER A 169 -16.39 -10.36 0.24
N SER A 170 -15.78 -10.65 -0.92
CA SER A 170 -14.32 -10.75 -1.06
C SER A 170 -13.62 -9.44 -0.72
N PRO A 171 -12.87 -9.35 0.41
CA PRO A 171 -12.25 -8.09 0.82
C PRO A 171 -11.19 -7.59 -0.17
N PHE A 172 -10.47 -8.52 -0.82
CA PHE A 172 -9.47 -8.20 -1.82
C PHE A 172 -10.09 -7.61 -3.09
N ALA A 173 -11.13 -8.26 -3.61
CA ALA A 173 -11.81 -7.78 -4.82
C ALA A 173 -12.54 -6.44 -4.57
N LEU A 174 -13.16 -6.26 -3.39
CA LEU A 174 -13.76 -4.99 -2.98
C LEU A 174 -12.71 -3.88 -2.88
N ALA A 175 -11.59 -4.13 -2.20
CA ALA A 175 -10.52 -3.14 -2.07
C ALA A 175 -9.91 -2.77 -3.42
N ALA A 176 -9.70 -3.75 -4.31
CA ALA A 176 -9.17 -3.52 -5.65
C ALA A 176 -10.16 -2.68 -6.50
N LEU A 177 -11.46 -3.02 -6.50
CA LEU A 177 -12.46 -2.26 -7.25
C LEU A 177 -12.59 -0.82 -6.72
N ALA A 178 -12.61 -0.63 -5.39
CA ALA A 178 -12.62 0.69 -4.79
C ALA A 178 -11.38 1.51 -5.19
N SER A 179 -10.20 0.90 -5.18
CA SER A 179 -8.95 1.55 -5.63
C SER A 179 -9.02 1.99 -7.11
N VAL A 180 -9.64 1.19 -7.99
CA VAL A 180 -9.89 1.59 -9.37
C VAL A 180 -10.82 2.81 -9.45
N TYR A 181 -11.86 2.85 -8.62
CA TYR A 181 -12.74 4.03 -8.57
C TYR A 181 -12.05 5.27 -7.99
N GLU A 182 -11.13 5.12 -7.03
CA GLU A 182 -10.29 6.22 -6.55
C GLU A 182 -9.41 6.80 -7.67
N THR A 183 -8.68 5.95 -8.39
CA THR A 183 -7.76 6.39 -9.45
C THR A 183 -8.49 7.06 -10.61
N THR A 184 -9.74 6.65 -10.87
CA THR A 184 -10.62 7.27 -11.87
C THR A 184 -11.45 8.43 -11.31
N LYS A 185 -11.16 8.90 -10.09
CA LYS A 185 -11.84 10.01 -9.39
C LYS A 185 -13.34 9.79 -9.16
N ARG A 186 -13.80 8.56 -9.16
CA ARG A 186 -15.17 8.16 -8.83
C ARG A 186 -15.32 7.94 -7.33
N TYR A 187 -15.08 8.99 -6.55
CA TYR A 187 -14.90 8.90 -5.10
C TYR A 187 -16.14 8.38 -4.36
N GLU A 188 -17.35 8.79 -4.75
CA GLU A 188 -18.60 8.24 -4.16
C GLU A 188 -18.73 6.74 -4.42
N SER A 189 -18.42 6.28 -5.63
CA SER A 189 -18.46 4.85 -5.96
C SER A 189 -17.41 4.08 -5.14
N ALA A 190 -16.22 4.66 -4.94
CA ALA A 190 -15.19 4.05 -4.11
C ALA A 190 -15.65 3.89 -2.65
N LEU A 191 -16.27 4.91 -2.06
CA LEU A 191 -16.84 4.85 -0.70
C LEU A 191 -17.89 3.74 -0.58
N GLN A 192 -18.84 3.67 -1.54
CA GLN A 192 -19.87 2.63 -1.56
C GLN A 192 -19.29 1.21 -1.61
N ILE A 193 -18.19 1.01 -2.35
CA ILE A 193 -17.53 -0.30 -2.41
C ILE A 193 -16.77 -0.59 -1.12
N TYR A 194 -16.07 0.40 -0.52
CA TYR A 194 -15.42 0.21 0.77
C TYR A 194 -16.39 -0.11 1.89
N ASP A 195 -17.61 0.44 1.88
CA ASP A 195 -18.65 0.15 2.85
C ASP A 195 -19.16 -1.31 2.82
N ARG A 196 -18.92 -2.01 1.70
CA ARG A 196 -19.25 -3.43 1.56
C ARG A 196 -18.18 -4.36 2.15
N VAL A 197 -16.96 -3.87 2.44
CA VAL A 197 -15.91 -4.70 3.02
C VAL A 197 -16.35 -5.17 4.41
N PRO A 198 -16.32 -6.49 4.68
CA PRO A 198 -16.75 -7.01 5.98
C PRO A 198 -15.95 -6.40 7.14
N ALA A 199 -16.65 -6.03 8.21
CA ALA A 199 -16.02 -5.48 9.39
C ALA A 199 -15.03 -6.49 10.04
N GLY A 200 -13.99 -5.98 10.66
CA GLY A 200 -12.99 -6.80 11.36
C GLY A 200 -11.97 -7.49 10.45
N THR A 201 -11.96 -7.19 9.15
CA THR A 201 -10.90 -7.67 8.26
C THR A 201 -9.56 -7.03 8.60
N PRO A 202 -8.43 -7.72 8.38
CA PRO A 202 -7.09 -7.16 8.62
C PRO A 202 -6.81 -5.82 7.94
N ILE A 203 -7.47 -5.54 6.80
CA ILE A 203 -7.30 -4.28 6.03
C ILE A 203 -8.23 -3.16 6.52
N GLN A 204 -9.10 -3.38 7.50
CA GLN A 204 -10.12 -2.41 7.95
C GLN A 204 -9.52 -1.03 8.25
N ALA A 205 -8.46 -0.99 9.03
CA ALA A 205 -7.84 0.28 9.39
C ALA A 205 -7.27 1.06 8.18
N SER A 206 -6.75 0.34 7.18
CA SER A 206 -6.28 0.96 5.93
C SER A 206 -7.45 1.49 5.09
N ILE A 207 -8.58 0.76 5.08
CA ILE A 207 -9.80 1.18 4.40
C ILE A 207 -10.38 2.42 5.07
N ASP A 208 -10.46 2.47 6.39
CA ASP A 208 -11.02 3.62 7.12
C ASP A 208 -10.19 4.89 6.88
N VAL A 209 -8.85 4.79 6.82
CA VAL A 209 -8.00 5.91 6.41
C VAL A 209 -8.32 6.34 4.98
N ARG A 210 -8.45 5.41 4.03
CA ARG A 210 -8.82 5.74 2.64
C ARG A 210 -10.19 6.41 2.55
N LYS A 211 -11.19 5.89 3.26
CA LYS A 211 -12.52 6.50 3.36
C LYS A 211 -12.45 7.94 3.89
N GLY A 212 -11.65 8.18 4.93
CA GLY A 212 -11.44 9.55 5.46
C GLY A 212 -10.82 10.49 4.40
N LEU A 213 -9.84 10.01 3.64
CA LEU A 213 -9.24 10.80 2.55
C LEU A 213 -10.25 11.07 1.43
N LEU A 214 -11.06 10.08 1.05
CA LEU A 214 -12.10 10.23 0.03
C LEU A 214 -13.20 11.20 0.45
N LEU A 215 -13.67 11.13 1.69
CA LEU A 215 -14.62 12.08 2.26
C LEU A 215 -14.06 13.50 2.19
N ASN A 216 -12.77 13.69 2.48
CA ASN A 216 -12.12 14.98 2.30
C ASN A 216 -12.09 15.45 0.84
N GLN A 217 -11.85 14.55 -0.15
CA GLN A 217 -11.90 14.88 -1.57
C GLN A 217 -13.30 15.31 -2.03
N LEU A 218 -14.33 14.78 -1.38
CA LEU A 218 -15.76 15.11 -1.60
C LEU A 218 -16.22 16.34 -0.82
N ASP A 219 -15.31 17.04 -0.15
CA ASP A 219 -15.58 18.18 0.74
C ASP A 219 -16.47 17.85 1.95
N ARG A 220 -16.55 16.60 2.34
CA ARG A 220 -17.30 16.07 3.51
C ARG A 220 -16.37 15.99 4.73
N LEU A 221 -15.81 17.14 5.13
CA LEU A 221 -14.73 17.20 6.13
C LEU A 221 -15.18 16.69 7.50
N ASP A 222 -16.40 17.02 7.94
CA ASP A 222 -16.88 16.63 9.27
C ASP A 222 -17.06 15.11 9.39
N GLU A 223 -17.49 14.46 8.32
CA GLU A 223 -17.59 13.00 8.26
C GLU A 223 -16.20 12.35 8.25
N ALA A 224 -15.25 12.92 7.48
CA ALA A 224 -13.86 12.46 7.49
C ALA A 224 -13.24 12.54 8.88
N ARG A 225 -13.46 13.67 9.57
CA ARG A 225 -13.00 13.90 10.94
C ARG A 225 -13.60 12.88 11.90
N THR A 226 -14.93 12.75 11.91
CA THR A 226 -15.64 11.83 12.80
C THR A 226 -15.16 10.39 12.63
N LEU A 227 -14.97 9.94 11.38
CA LEU A 227 -14.46 8.59 11.09
C LEU A 227 -13.04 8.38 11.61
N LEU A 228 -12.13 9.31 11.29
CA LEU A 228 -10.70 9.17 11.63
C LEU A 228 -10.43 9.40 13.11
N GLU A 229 -11.16 10.29 13.79
CA GLU A 229 -11.06 10.48 15.25
C GLU A 229 -11.52 9.22 15.98
N ARG A 230 -12.68 8.66 15.61
CA ARG A 230 -13.15 7.39 16.17
C ARG A 230 -12.12 6.27 15.98
N MET A 231 -11.49 6.18 14.82
CA MET A 231 -10.41 5.21 14.57
C MET A 231 -9.21 5.48 15.48
N ALA A 232 -8.81 6.73 15.65
CA ALA A 232 -7.69 7.11 16.50
C ALA A 232 -7.95 6.79 17.98
N ASP A 233 -9.20 6.84 18.43
CA ASP A 233 -9.57 6.57 19.82
C ASP A 233 -9.70 5.07 20.13
N GLN A 234 -9.75 4.20 19.10
CA GLN A 234 -9.82 2.75 19.29
C GLN A 234 -8.47 2.12 19.68
N THR A 235 -7.35 2.75 19.33
CA THR A 235 -6.01 2.23 19.62
C THR A 235 -4.97 3.34 19.72
N ASP A 236 -4.17 3.30 20.76
CA ASP A 236 -3.08 4.25 20.97
C ASP A 236 -1.81 3.91 20.15
N THR A 237 -1.76 2.72 19.55
CA THR A 237 -0.60 2.28 18.78
C THR A 237 -0.70 2.62 17.30
N ASP A 238 -1.91 2.82 16.77
CA ASP A 238 -2.11 3.17 15.36
C ASP A 238 -2.16 4.69 15.19
N ILE A 239 -1.16 5.23 14.52
CA ILE A 239 -1.02 6.67 14.26
C ILE A 239 -1.62 7.13 12.92
N ARG A 240 -2.03 6.18 12.04
CA ARG A 240 -2.41 6.48 10.65
C ARG A 240 -3.60 7.44 10.53
N ALA A 241 -4.59 7.31 11.41
CA ALA A 241 -5.76 8.18 11.40
C ALA A 241 -5.39 9.62 11.79
N LEU A 242 -4.55 9.79 12.81
CA LEU A 242 -4.06 11.10 13.23
C LEU A 242 -3.16 11.74 12.18
N GLU A 243 -2.28 10.98 11.55
CA GLU A 243 -1.46 11.47 10.43
C GLU A 243 -2.34 11.93 9.25
N ALA A 244 -3.37 11.15 8.91
CA ALA A 244 -4.32 11.52 7.86
C ALA A 244 -5.06 12.82 8.21
N LEU A 245 -5.55 12.97 9.44
CA LEU A 245 -6.19 14.20 9.91
C LEU A 245 -5.24 15.40 9.86
N GLY A 246 -4.02 15.24 10.36
CA GLY A 246 -2.99 16.29 10.27
C GLY A 246 -2.74 16.73 8.83
N ASN A 247 -2.59 15.77 7.92
CA ASN A 247 -2.37 16.04 6.50
C ASN A 247 -3.59 16.70 5.82
N ILE A 248 -4.82 16.28 6.15
CA ILE A 248 -6.06 16.91 5.67
C ILE A 248 -6.15 18.36 6.15
N MET A 249 -5.93 18.62 7.42
CA MET A 249 -5.98 19.98 7.98
C MET A 249 -4.90 20.88 7.38
N ARG A 250 -3.68 20.37 7.22
CA ARG A 250 -2.59 21.10 6.58
C ARG A 250 -2.90 21.44 5.12
N ALA A 251 -3.44 20.50 4.34
CA ALA A 251 -3.85 20.73 2.95
C ALA A 251 -4.96 21.79 2.85
N ARG A 252 -5.86 21.85 3.84
CA ARG A 252 -6.91 22.85 3.97
C ARG A 252 -6.43 24.17 4.62
N LYS A 253 -5.13 24.33 4.85
CA LYS A 253 -4.50 25.49 5.49
C LYS A 253 -4.98 25.76 6.93
N ARG A 254 -5.55 24.76 7.60
CA ARG A 254 -5.94 24.78 9.01
C ARG A 254 -4.75 24.34 9.87
N TYR A 255 -3.70 25.16 9.87
CA TYR A 255 -2.37 24.76 10.37
C TYR A 255 -2.35 24.51 11.88
N ASP A 256 -3.07 25.27 12.68
CA ASP A 256 -3.14 25.06 14.14
C ASP A 256 -3.76 23.70 14.48
N GLU A 257 -4.81 23.30 13.77
CA GLU A 257 -5.42 21.98 13.96
C GLU A 257 -4.50 20.86 13.46
N ALA A 258 -3.82 21.08 12.32
CA ALA A 258 -2.83 20.13 11.82
C ALA A 258 -1.72 19.87 12.84
N ILE A 259 -1.21 20.94 13.48
CA ILE A 259 -0.23 20.86 14.56
C ILE A 259 -0.75 20.01 15.71
N GLY A 260 -1.99 20.24 16.15
CA GLY A 260 -2.60 19.46 17.24
C GLY A 260 -2.67 17.96 16.94
N TYR A 261 -3.01 17.58 15.71
CA TYR A 261 -3.00 16.17 15.31
C TYR A 261 -1.57 15.58 15.23
N TYR A 262 -0.61 16.33 14.69
CA TYR A 262 0.78 15.89 14.66
C TYR A 262 1.39 15.77 16.07
N ASP A 263 1.01 16.62 17.01
CA ASP A 263 1.42 16.51 18.41
C ASP A 263 0.94 15.19 19.01
N ARG A 264 -0.34 14.83 18.83
CA ARG A 264 -0.88 13.53 19.25
C ARG A 264 -0.14 12.34 18.60
N VAL A 265 0.24 12.44 17.32
CA VAL A 265 1.05 11.41 16.66
C VAL A 265 2.41 11.28 17.36
N ILE A 266 3.10 12.40 17.61
CA ILE A 266 4.43 12.40 18.21
C ILE A 266 4.41 11.87 19.64
N GLU A 267 3.36 12.13 20.40
CA GLU A 267 3.15 11.56 21.74
C GLU A 267 3.04 10.04 21.71
N ARG A 268 2.39 9.48 20.68
CA ARG A 268 2.27 8.02 20.49
C ARG A 268 3.54 7.37 19.98
N VAL A 269 4.40 8.11 19.27
CA VAL A 269 5.68 7.61 18.75
C VAL A 269 6.77 7.71 19.81
N SER A 270 6.91 6.70 20.65
CA SER A 270 7.87 6.68 21.77
C SER A 270 9.34 6.82 21.34
N LYS A 271 9.71 6.27 20.18
CA LYS A 271 11.07 6.31 19.61
C LYS A 271 11.02 6.67 18.12
N PRO A 272 11.10 7.95 17.77
CA PRO A 272 11.16 8.38 16.36
C PRO A 272 12.35 7.75 15.63
N SER A 273 12.10 7.20 14.45
CA SER A 273 13.09 6.57 13.57
C SER A 273 13.08 7.22 12.19
N LYS A 274 13.91 6.74 11.27
CA LYS A 274 14.03 7.28 9.91
C LYS A 274 12.67 7.48 9.21
N GLN A 275 11.73 6.56 9.37
CA GLN A 275 10.42 6.65 8.73
C GLN A 275 9.56 7.85 9.18
N HIS A 276 9.83 8.41 10.36
CA HIS A 276 9.06 9.52 10.93
C HIS A 276 9.56 10.92 10.51
N TRP A 277 10.55 11.03 9.63
CA TRP A 277 11.06 12.33 9.19
C TRP A 277 9.95 13.21 8.58
N ALA A 278 9.05 12.60 7.80
CA ALA A 278 7.95 13.31 7.13
C ALA A 278 6.96 13.94 8.10
N LEU A 279 6.72 13.30 9.26
CA LEU A 279 5.88 13.83 10.33
C LEU A 279 6.47 15.15 10.89
N PHE A 280 7.76 15.15 11.25
CA PHE A 280 8.42 16.37 11.75
C PHE A 280 8.50 17.45 10.66
N PHE A 281 8.71 17.07 9.41
CA PHE A 281 8.67 18.00 8.29
C PHE A 281 7.27 18.63 8.13
N ALA A 282 6.21 17.85 8.17
CA ALA A 282 4.85 18.34 8.03
C ALA A 282 4.45 19.26 9.19
N ARG A 283 4.79 18.91 10.46
CA ARG A 283 4.52 19.78 11.60
C ARG A 283 5.39 21.04 11.56
N GLY A 284 6.65 20.91 11.21
CA GLY A 284 7.59 22.04 11.08
C GLY A 284 7.12 23.06 10.05
N THR A 285 6.69 22.60 8.88
CA THR A 285 6.11 23.49 7.86
C THR A 285 4.79 24.11 8.34
N SER A 286 3.98 23.42 9.12
CA SER A 286 2.77 23.99 9.72
C SER A 286 3.09 25.07 10.75
N TYR A 287 4.11 24.87 11.60
CA TYR A 287 4.60 25.92 12.53
C TYR A 287 5.11 27.17 11.81
N GLU A 288 5.78 26.99 10.67
CA GLU A 288 6.23 28.15 9.88
C GLU A 288 5.02 28.95 9.37
N ARG A 289 3.97 28.27 8.88
CA ARG A 289 2.75 28.93 8.38
C ARG A 289 2.01 29.73 9.45
N VAL A 290 2.05 29.29 10.71
CA VAL A 290 1.51 30.05 11.86
C VAL A 290 2.56 31.01 12.47
N LYS A 291 3.68 31.24 11.77
CA LYS A 291 4.77 32.16 12.15
C LYS A 291 5.48 31.79 13.46
N ASN A 292 5.44 30.52 13.86
CA ASN A 292 6.20 30.02 15.01
C ASN A 292 7.53 29.40 14.55
N TRP A 293 8.43 30.28 14.11
CA TRP A 293 9.71 29.85 13.54
C TRP A 293 10.57 29.01 14.50
N PRO A 294 10.72 29.31 15.80
CA PRO A 294 11.54 28.48 16.67
C PRO A 294 11.13 27.03 16.72
N LYS A 295 9.81 26.75 16.74
CA LYS A 295 9.30 25.38 16.68
C LYS A 295 9.44 24.76 15.28
N ALA A 296 9.22 25.55 14.25
CA ALA A 296 9.43 25.14 12.86
C ALA A 296 10.86 24.65 12.62
N GLU A 297 11.85 25.48 12.99
CA GLU A 297 13.27 25.18 12.83
C GLU A 297 13.67 23.90 13.59
N ASN A 298 13.23 23.76 14.84
CA ASN A 298 13.49 22.56 15.63
C ASN A 298 12.97 21.28 14.95
N ASP A 299 11.74 21.31 14.44
CA ASP A 299 11.15 20.15 13.75
C ASP A 299 11.84 19.85 12.42
N LEU A 300 12.18 20.87 11.63
CA LEU A 300 12.92 20.70 10.37
C LEU A 300 14.32 20.10 10.61
N GLN A 301 15.03 20.57 11.64
CA GLN A 301 16.31 19.99 12.04
C GLN A 301 16.14 18.54 12.53
N ARG A 302 15.07 18.23 13.26
CA ARG A 302 14.79 16.89 13.71
C ARG A 302 14.48 15.97 12.53
N ALA A 303 13.74 16.44 11.53
CA ALA A 303 13.50 15.71 10.29
C ALA A 303 14.82 15.37 9.57
N LEU A 304 15.75 16.31 9.47
CA LEU A 304 17.10 16.07 8.89
C LEU A 304 17.94 15.12 9.73
N LYS A 305 17.84 15.18 11.07
CA LYS A 305 18.55 14.23 11.95
C LYS A 305 18.07 12.80 11.72
N LEU A 306 16.76 12.60 11.46
CA LEU A 306 16.18 11.29 11.18
C LEU A 306 16.50 10.82 9.76
N SER A 307 16.54 11.74 8.78
CA SER A 307 16.84 11.44 7.38
C SER A 307 17.66 12.55 6.74
N PRO A 308 19.02 12.49 6.82
CA PRO A 308 19.92 13.60 6.47
C PRO A 308 19.98 13.95 4.98
N GLU A 309 19.40 13.12 4.12
CA GLU A 309 19.43 13.29 2.66
C GLU A 309 18.05 13.50 2.05
N GLN A 310 17.15 14.14 2.82
CA GLN A 310 15.82 14.50 2.29
C GLN A 310 15.89 15.86 1.58
N PRO A 311 15.81 15.87 0.24
CA PRO A 311 16.00 17.11 -0.53
C PRO A 311 14.97 18.19 -0.17
N SER A 312 13.71 17.79 0.04
CA SER A 312 12.62 18.71 0.41
C SER A 312 12.88 19.41 1.76
N VAL A 313 13.40 18.66 2.76
CA VAL A 313 13.70 19.24 4.09
C VAL A 313 14.93 20.13 4.02
N LEU A 314 16.00 19.69 3.33
CA LEU A 314 17.21 20.48 3.10
C LEU A 314 16.87 21.80 2.41
N ASN A 315 16.09 21.71 1.33
CA ASN A 315 15.68 22.91 0.60
C ASN A 315 14.83 23.84 1.47
N TYR A 316 13.84 23.33 2.15
CA TYR A 316 12.92 24.14 2.95
C TYR A 316 13.63 24.85 4.10
N LEU A 317 14.46 24.16 4.87
CA LEU A 317 15.20 24.74 5.98
C LEU A 317 16.26 25.74 5.46
N GLY A 318 17.00 25.37 4.42
CA GLY A 318 18.00 26.21 3.81
C GLY A 318 17.42 27.51 3.24
N TYR A 319 16.34 27.40 2.47
CA TYR A 319 15.60 28.55 1.94
C TYR A 319 15.10 29.47 3.07
N SER A 320 14.47 28.90 4.09
CA SER A 320 13.92 29.68 5.20
C SER A 320 15.01 30.42 5.99
N TRP A 321 16.18 29.82 6.16
CA TRP A 321 17.32 30.52 6.80
C TRP A 321 17.84 31.66 5.94
N VAL A 322 18.02 31.46 4.64
CA VAL A 322 18.50 32.49 3.73
C VAL A 322 17.48 33.63 3.62
N ASP A 323 16.21 33.33 3.50
CA ASP A 323 15.15 34.33 3.41
C ASP A 323 15.03 35.18 4.66
N GLN A 324 15.25 34.63 5.84
CA GLN A 324 15.29 35.35 7.13
C GLN A 324 16.64 35.99 7.43
N ASN A 325 17.59 35.91 6.52
CA ASN A 325 18.98 36.41 6.72
C ASN A 325 19.67 35.77 7.94
N LYS A 326 19.40 34.46 8.18
CA LYS A 326 19.99 33.68 9.27
C LYS A 326 20.78 32.50 8.69
N ASN A 327 21.79 32.02 9.40
CA ASN A 327 22.57 30.83 9.05
C ASN A 327 22.91 30.73 7.55
N LEU A 328 23.22 31.84 6.90
CA LEU A 328 23.36 31.98 5.44
C LEU A 328 24.27 30.93 4.82
N LYS A 329 25.44 30.66 5.45
CA LYS A 329 26.39 29.66 4.97
C LYS A 329 25.77 28.24 4.97
N GLN A 330 25.19 27.85 6.09
CA GLN A 330 24.55 26.55 6.23
C GLN A 330 23.32 26.42 5.32
N GLY A 331 22.53 27.50 5.20
CA GLY A 331 21.38 27.56 4.29
C GLY A 331 21.78 27.28 2.86
N MET A 332 22.83 27.97 2.37
CA MET A 332 23.39 27.73 1.04
C MET A 332 23.91 26.29 0.87
N GLU A 333 24.61 25.74 1.87
CA GLU A 333 25.09 24.35 1.82
C GLU A 333 23.93 23.34 1.72
N HIS A 334 22.84 23.56 2.47
CA HIS A 334 21.64 22.73 2.43
C HIS A 334 20.97 22.80 1.07
N ILE A 335 20.77 24.00 0.50
CA ILE A 335 20.15 24.15 -0.82
C ILE A 335 21.03 23.50 -1.90
N ARG A 336 22.34 23.72 -1.89
CA ARG A 336 23.27 23.06 -2.83
C ARG A 336 23.23 21.53 -2.71
N LYS A 337 23.13 20.99 -1.49
CA LYS A 337 22.96 19.54 -1.28
C LYS A 337 21.62 19.06 -1.85
N ALA A 338 20.56 19.81 -1.65
CA ALA A 338 19.24 19.48 -2.22
C ALA A 338 19.27 19.45 -3.75
N VAL A 339 19.89 20.44 -4.40
CA VAL A 339 20.08 20.46 -5.87
C VAL A 339 20.88 19.24 -6.35
N ARG A 340 21.98 18.88 -5.68
CA ARG A 340 22.75 17.68 -6.06
C ARG A 340 21.93 16.39 -5.98
N LEU A 341 21.02 16.30 -5.01
CA LEU A 341 20.16 15.12 -4.81
C LEU A 341 18.97 15.09 -5.76
N ARG A 342 18.50 16.26 -6.22
CA ARG A 342 17.40 16.42 -7.20
C ARG A 342 17.69 17.57 -8.16
N PRO A 343 18.58 17.38 -9.13
CA PRO A 343 18.98 18.45 -10.06
C PRO A 343 17.85 18.90 -11.00
N ASP A 344 16.86 18.04 -11.25
CA ASP A 344 15.75 18.31 -12.16
C ASP A 344 14.52 18.91 -11.45
N ASP A 345 14.58 19.14 -10.14
CA ASP A 345 13.48 19.76 -9.38
C ASP A 345 13.57 21.28 -9.48
N GLY A 346 12.76 21.88 -10.35
CA GLY A 346 12.77 23.32 -10.60
C GLY A 346 12.56 24.18 -9.36
N HIS A 347 11.78 23.74 -8.36
CA HIS A 347 11.58 24.46 -7.11
C HIS A 347 12.85 24.50 -6.25
N ILE A 348 13.62 23.42 -6.27
CA ILE A 348 14.89 23.34 -5.54
C ILE A 348 15.95 24.18 -6.24
N VAL A 349 15.99 24.16 -7.57
CA VAL A 349 16.92 24.98 -8.37
C VAL A 349 16.59 26.46 -8.22
N ASP A 350 15.32 26.85 -8.23
CA ASP A 350 14.88 28.24 -8.00
C ASP A 350 15.32 28.74 -6.62
N SER A 351 15.22 27.90 -5.59
CA SER A 351 15.71 28.22 -4.25
C SER A 351 17.23 28.51 -4.22
N LEU A 352 18.01 27.86 -5.09
CA LEU A 352 19.44 28.15 -5.22
C LEU A 352 19.69 29.53 -5.86
N GLY A 353 18.94 29.82 -6.92
CA GLY A 353 18.96 31.15 -7.56
C GLY A 353 18.63 32.28 -6.56
N TRP A 354 17.51 32.07 -5.81
CA TRP A 354 17.12 33.00 -4.75
C TRP A 354 18.20 33.19 -3.68
N ALA A 355 18.82 32.09 -3.23
CA ALA A 355 19.88 32.14 -2.24
C ALA A 355 21.11 32.93 -2.76
N HIS A 356 21.51 32.75 -4.01
CA HIS A 356 22.55 33.54 -4.64
C HIS A 356 22.16 35.03 -4.70
N TYR A 357 20.95 35.36 -5.10
CA TYR A 357 20.44 36.73 -5.13
C TYR A 357 20.50 37.38 -3.74
N ARG A 358 20.01 36.71 -2.71
CA ARG A 358 20.03 37.21 -1.31
C ARG A 358 21.45 37.44 -0.75
N LEU A 359 22.44 36.71 -1.27
CA LEU A 359 23.85 36.84 -0.92
C LEU A 359 24.59 37.86 -1.80
N GLY A 360 23.92 38.54 -2.75
CA GLY A 360 24.53 39.50 -3.66
C GLY A 360 25.31 38.89 -4.82
N ASN A 361 25.24 37.59 -5.00
CA ASN A 361 25.87 36.84 -6.11
C ASN A 361 24.98 36.87 -7.35
N PHE A 362 24.75 38.02 -7.92
CA PHE A 362 23.76 38.25 -8.98
C PHE A 362 24.05 37.49 -10.29
N LYS A 363 25.31 37.21 -10.58
CA LYS A 363 25.71 36.47 -11.78
C LYS A 363 25.34 34.99 -11.67
N GLU A 364 25.46 34.43 -10.50
CA GLU A 364 25.14 33.04 -10.20
C GLU A 364 23.64 32.82 -9.95
N ALA A 365 22.90 33.91 -9.73
CA ALA A 365 21.45 33.87 -9.51
C ALA A 365 20.62 33.72 -10.79
N VAL A 366 21.22 33.98 -11.97
CA VAL A 366 20.60 33.90 -13.31
C VAL A 366 21.06 32.62 -14.00
#